data_2f470f21abade1329ece623381397eb2
#
_entry.id   2f470f21abade1329ece623381397eb2
#
_cell.length_a   1.000
_cell.length_b   1.000
_cell.length_c   1.000
_cell.angle_alpha   90.00
_cell.angle_beta   90.00
_cell.angle_gamma   90.00
#
_symmetry.space_group_name_H-M   'P 1'
#
loop_
_entity.id
_entity.type
_entity.pdbx_description
1 polymer ?
#
loop_
_entity_poly.entity_id
_entity_poly.type
_entity_poly.pdbx_seq_one_letter_code
_entity_poly.pdbx_strand_id
1 'polypeptide(L)'
;MAGLPPPPIQDKPGSFTWLEWYRQLRNYISTSGSVPWYIINFAGSNITDIAIRLHNTLQGLQGGTAGEMYHLTNDEHTAVTNSVQGTWTPTFTNLTVVNGTGAATYAGRYSRIGRTIFYTVKISCSGTATTESTAGTTYCDLPVAAAQDDTVTTSNKTTLLGIGTGLLDSTNDRCYPSSWVATGDTIIISGKYEV
;
A
#
# COMPACT_ATOMS: atom_id res chain seq x y z
N MET A 1 -1.97 53.03 -9.02
CA MET A 1 -1.30 53.31 -7.73
C MET A 1 0.04 53.96 -8.04
N ALA A 2 0.39 55.08 -7.39
CA ALA A 2 1.74 55.63 -7.51
C ALA A 2 2.72 54.66 -6.84
N GLY A 3 3.80 54.30 -7.53
CA GLY A 3 4.84 53.45 -6.96
C GLY A 3 5.58 54.17 -5.83
N LEU A 4 6.24 53.39 -4.96
CA LEU A 4 7.10 53.96 -3.90
C LEU A 4 8.24 54.76 -4.56
N PRO A 5 8.52 55.99 -4.17
CA PRO A 5 9.65 56.75 -4.69
C PRO A 5 10.97 56.03 -4.35
N PRO A 6 12.03 56.23 -5.13
CA PRO A 6 13.33 55.64 -4.83
C PRO A 6 13.90 56.20 -3.52
N PRO A 7 14.73 55.44 -2.78
CA PRO A 7 15.33 55.91 -1.55
C PRO A 7 16.27 57.10 -1.81
N PRO A 8 16.38 58.04 -0.88
CA PRO A 8 17.25 59.21 -1.01
C PRO A 8 18.71 58.85 -0.81
N ILE A 9 19.40 58.52 -1.91
CA ILE A 9 20.79 58.01 -1.91
C ILE A 9 21.86 59.05 -1.59
N GLN A 10 21.52 60.33 -1.66
CA GLN A 10 22.50 61.41 -1.41
C GLN A 10 22.46 61.94 0.02
N ASP A 11 21.44 61.56 0.81
CA ASP A 11 21.28 62.06 2.16
C ASP A 11 21.82 61.06 3.20
N LYS A 12 22.23 61.55 4.35
CA LYS A 12 22.64 60.68 5.47
C LYS A 12 21.46 59.90 6.00
N PRO A 13 21.59 58.59 6.30
CA PRO A 13 20.56 57.85 6.99
C PRO A 13 20.15 58.56 8.29
N GLY A 14 18.81 58.72 8.51
CA GLY A 14 18.30 59.48 9.67
C GLY A 14 18.00 60.96 9.42
N SER A 15 18.30 61.51 8.22
CA SER A 15 17.85 62.82 7.78
C SER A 15 16.29 62.86 7.69
N PHE A 16 15.72 64.05 7.65
CA PHE A 16 14.27 64.20 7.45
C PHE A 16 13.78 63.48 6.20
N THR A 17 14.57 63.52 5.10
CA THR A 17 14.24 62.88 3.85
C THR A 17 14.19 61.35 3.99
N TRP A 18 15.12 60.75 4.73
CA TRP A 18 15.10 59.32 5.03
C TRP A 18 13.93 58.94 5.94
N LEU A 19 13.63 59.74 6.98
CA LEU A 19 12.50 59.48 7.89
C LEU A 19 11.17 59.52 7.13
N GLU A 20 10.99 60.50 6.22
CA GLU A 20 9.81 60.60 5.37
C GLU A 20 9.71 59.42 4.42
N TRP A 21 10.81 58.98 3.80
CA TRP A 21 10.84 57.79 2.92
C TRP A 21 10.46 56.53 3.70
N TYR A 22 11.01 56.31 4.90
CA TYR A 22 10.63 55.18 5.75
C TYR A 22 9.15 55.22 6.14
N ARG A 23 8.61 56.38 6.39
CA ARG A 23 7.18 56.54 6.69
C ARG A 23 6.34 56.13 5.48
N GLN A 24 6.72 56.55 4.30
CA GLN A 24 6.05 56.18 3.03
C GLN A 24 6.17 54.69 2.75
N LEU A 25 7.35 54.09 2.93
CA LEU A 25 7.59 52.67 2.81
C LEU A 25 6.69 51.88 3.76
N ARG A 26 6.65 52.24 5.02
CA ARG A 26 5.77 51.62 6.02
C ARG A 26 4.30 51.72 5.63
N ASN A 27 3.86 52.88 5.21
CA ASN A 27 2.49 53.05 4.75
C ASN A 27 2.17 52.23 3.51
N TYR A 28 3.08 52.18 2.56
CA TYR A 28 2.93 51.37 1.36
C TYR A 28 2.75 49.91 1.70
N ILE A 29 3.62 49.35 2.54
CA ILE A 29 3.55 47.94 2.99
C ILE A 29 2.26 47.70 3.78
N SER A 30 1.88 48.57 4.70
CA SER A 30 0.70 48.40 5.53
C SER A 30 -0.62 48.62 4.78
N THR A 31 -0.63 49.46 3.74
CA THR A 31 -1.85 49.79 2.98
C THR A 31 -2.09 48.81 1.83
N SER A 32 -1.02 48.32 1.22
CA SER A 32 -1.14 47.31 0.14
C SER A 32 -1.48 45.91 0.68
N GLY A 33 -1.33 45.67 1.98
CA GLY A 33 -1.60 44.39 2.62
C GLY A 33 -0.66 43.23 2.19
N SER A 34 0.20 43.48 1.22
CA SER A 34 1.13 42.49 0.73
C SER A 34 2.35 43.11 0.05
N VAL A 35 3.49 42.52 0.26
CA VAL A 35 4.72 42.81 -0.51
C VAL A 35 4.77 41.83 -1.67
N PRO A 36 4.81 42.32 -2.94
CA PRO A 36 4.89 41.43 -4.08
C PRO A 36 6.11 40.50 -4.01
N TRP A 37 5.92 39.22 -4.25
CA TRP A 37 6.95 38.20 -4.16
C TRP A 37 8.22 38.50 -4.99
N TYR A 38 8.06 39.15 -6.15
CA TYR A 38 9.18 39.47 -7.04
C TYR A 38 10.17 40.53 -6.48
N ILE A 39 9.78 41.26 -5.42
CA ILE A 39 10.68 42.24 -4.76
C ILE A 39 11.32 41.69 -3.48
N ILE A 40 10.98 40.50 -3.05
CA ILE A 40 11.57 39.85 -1.88
C ILE A 40 12.76 39.03 -2.33
N ASN A 41 13.95 39.37 -1.79
CA ASN A 41 15.14 38.56 -2.01
C ASN A 41 15.15 37.36 -1.06
N PHE A 42 14.93 36.17 -1.60
CA PHE A 42 14.98 34.90 -0.84
C PHE A 42 16.37 34.27 -0.77
N ALA A 43 17.42 34.93 -1.29
CA ALA A 43 18.78 34.42 -1.16
C ALA A 43 19.16 34.32 0.32
N GLY A 44 19.37 33.08 0.80
CA GLY A 44 19.67 32.79 2.20
C GLY A 44 18.48 32.49 3.10
N SER A 45 17.23 32.67 2.63
CA SER A 45 16.06 32.19 3.36
C SER A 45 15.84 30.68 3.16
N ASN A 46 15.27 30.03 4.14
CA ASN A 46 14.95 28.62 4.08
C ASN A 46 13.46 28.36 4.38
N ILE A 47 13.03 27.15 4.19
CA ILE A 47 11.64 26.72 4.45
C ILE A 47 11.17 27.01 5.88
N THR A 48 12.11 27.15 6.84
CA THR A 48 11.78 27.45 8.23
C THR A 48 11.18 28.84 8.42
N ASP A 49 11.42 29.76 7.47
CA ASP A 49 10.93 31.13 7.49
C ASP A 49 9.47 31.26 6.99
N ILE A 50 8.90 30.18 6.47
CA ILE A 50 7.52 30.11 6.01
C ILE A 50 6.61 29.78 7.19
N ALA A 51 5.67 30.67 7.52
CA ALA A 51 4.76 30.51 8.65
C ALA A 51 3.83 29.28 8.54
N ILE A 52 3.45 28.89 7.31
CA ILE A 52 2.65 27.70 7.03
C ILE A 52 3.53 26.69 6.29
N ARG A 53 3.95 25.66 7.00
CA ARG A 53 4.83 24.59 6.49
C ARG A 53 4.11 23.27 6.28
N LEU A 54 2.80 23.28 6.29
CA LEU A 54 2.02 22.08 6.00
C LEU A 54 2.19 21.74 4.51
N HIS A 55 2.85 20.62 4.25
CA HIS A 55 3.13 20.14 2.90
C HIS A 55 1.87 20.15 2.01
N ASN A 56 0.72 19.79 2.56
CA ASN A 56 -0.54 19.71 1.83
C ASN A 56 -1.15 21.06 1.45
N THR A 57 -0.66 22.18 2.02
CA THR A 57 -1.15 23.54 1.73
C THR A 57 -0.23 24.30 0.77
N LEU A 58 0.95 23.78 0.49
CA LEU A 58 1.89 24.36 -0.47
C LEU A 58 1.55 23.88 -1.88
N GLN A 59 1.23 24.81 -2.78
CA GLN A 59 0.95 24.50 -4.17
C GLN A 59 2.24 24.13 -4.93
N GLY A 60 2.15 23.15 -5.84
CA GLY A 60 3.26 22.77 -6.71
C GLY A 60 4.35 21.90 -6.09
N LEU A 61 4.21 21.45 -4.84
CA LEU A 61 5.19 20.56 -4.19
C LEU A 61 5.13 19.11 -4.70
N GLN A 62 4.05 18.72 -5.34
CA GLN A 62 3.85 17.34 -5.78
C GLN A 62 4.32 17.09 -7.22
N GLY A 63 4.81 18.12 -7.92
CA GLY A 63 5.39 17.98 -9.25
C GLY A 63 4.47 17.42 -10.33
N GLY A 64 3.15 17.36 -10.07
CA GLY A 64 2.18 16.71 -10.93
C GLY A 64 0.82 17.39 -11.02
N THR A 65 -0.12 16.73 -11.70
CA THR A 65 -1.51 17.14 -11.86
C THR A 65 -2.34 16.84 -10.58
N ALA A 66 -3.52 17.46 -10.48
CA ALA A 66 -4.43 17.21 -9.36
C ALA A 66 -4.77 15.71 -9.25
N GLY A 67 -4.47 15.09 -8.12
CA GLY A 67 -4.66 13.67 -7.87
C GLY A 67 -3.37 12.86 -7.74
N GLU A 68 -2.20 13.47 -7.98
CA GLU A 68 -0.90 12.84 -7.69
C GLU A 68 -0.56 13.01 -6.22
N MET A 69 -0.14 11.92 -5.58
CA MET A 69 0.28 11.90 -4.17
C MET A 69 1.75 11.53 -4.06
N TYR A 70 2.56 12.42 -3.44
CA TYR A 70 3.97 12.15 -3.15
C TYR A 70 4.80 11.68 -4.35
N HIS A 71 4.60 12.25 -5.53
CA HIS A 71 5.20 11.84 -6.80
C HIS A 71 4.70 10.50 -7.35
N LEU A 72 3.69 9.90 -6.74
CA LEU A 72 2.95 8.77 -7.30
C LEU A 72 1.70 9.29 -8.00
N THR A 73 1.39 8.71 -9.15
CA THR A 73 0.07 8.88 -9.76
C THR A 73 -1.01 8.29 -8.84
N ASN A 74 -2.25 8.69 -9.03
CA ASN A 74 -3.37 8.13 -8.27
C ASN A 74 -3.46 6.60 -8.42
N ASP A 75 -3.14 6.08 -9.60
CA ASP A 75 -3.16 4.64 -9.88
C ASP A 75 -2.03 3.91 -9.15
N GLU A 76 -0.82 4.48 -9.12
CA GLU A 76 0.32 3.93 -8.39
C GLU A 76 0.09 3.98 -6.87
N HIS A 77 -0.45 5.10 -6.35
CA HIS A 77 -0.83 5.19 -4.95
C HIS A 77 -1.89 4.15 -4.58
N THR A 78 -2.91 3.98 -5.44
CA THR A 78 -3.96 2.98 -5.26
C THR A 78 -3.40 1.56 -5.32
N ALA A 79 -2.47 1.28 -6.23
CA ALA A 79 -1.80 -0.03 -6.32
C ALA A 79 -0.99 -0.35 -5.05
N VAL A 80 -0.27 0.62 -4.50
CA VAL A 80 0.51 0.46 -3.26
C VAL A 80 -0.41 0.31 -2.04
N THR A 81 -1.44 1.12 -1.91
CA THR A 81 -2.38 1.06 -0.77
C THR A 81 -3.28 -0.18 -0.81
N ASN A 82 -3.53 -0.73 -1.99
CA ASN A 82 -4.27 -1.98 -2.16
C ASN A 82 -3.41 -3.24 -1.97
N SER A 83 -2.12 -3.12 -1.64
CA SER A 83 -1.33 -4.26 -1.23
C SER A 83 -1.72 -4.66 0.20
N VAL A 84 -2.54 -5.68 0.31
CA VAL A 84 -3.04 -6.20 1.59
C VAL A 84 -2.40 -7.55 1.86
N GLN A 85 -1.92 -7.73 3.08
CA GLN A 85 -1.53 -9.04 3.60
C GLN A 85 -2.54 -9.48 4.66
N GLY A 86 -2.92 -10.74 4.61
CA GLY A 86 -3.88 -11.28 5.55
C GLY A 86 -3.64 -12.74 5.88
N THR A 87 -4.34 -13.18 6.91
CA THR A 87 -4.43 -14.57 7.30
C THR A 87 -5.89 -14.97 7.37
N TRP A 88 -6.19 -16.24 7.06
CA TRP A 88 -7.50 -16.82 7.27
C TRP A 88 -7.35 -18.28 7.72
N THR A 89 -8.40 -18.86 8.27
CA THR A 89 -8.47 -20.29 8.53
C THR A 89 -9.29 -20.95 7.43
N PRO A 90 -8.64 -21.68 6.51
CA PRO A 90 -9.35 -22.34 5.42
C PRO A 90 -10.35 -23.36 5.93
N THR A 91 -11.56 -23.34 5.40
CA THR A 91 -12.57 -24.35 5.63
C THR A 91 -12.49 -25.41 4.52
N PHE A 92 -12.24 -26.65 4.91
CA PHE A 92 -12.18 -27.74 3.95
C PHE A 92 -13.52 -28.49 3.90
N THR A 93 -13.91 -28.87 2.69
CA THR A 93 -15.04 -29.76 2.43
C THR A 93 -14.51 -31.04 1.82
N ASN A 94 -15.04 -32.18 2.25
CA ASN A 94 -14.64 -33.53 1.82
C ASN A 94 -13.14 -33.87 2.03
N LEU A 95 -12.49 -33.19 2.97
CA LEU A 95 -11.17 -33.60 3.46
C LEU A 95 -11.38 -34.69 4.52
N THR A 96 -10.84 -35.88 4.28
CA THR A 96 -10.86 -36.92 5.31
C THR A 96 -9.77 -36.62 6.35
N VAL A 97 -10.15 -36.61 7.62
CA VAL A 97 -9.23 -36.39 8.75
C VAL A 97 -9.40 -37.50 9.76
N VAL A 98 -8.28 -38.19 10.03
CA VAL A 98 -8.19 -39.17 11.12
C VAL A 98 -7.17 -38.64 12.12
N ASN A 99 -7.64 -38.25 13.29
CA ASN A 99 -6.78 -37.56 14.25
C ASN A 99 -5.72 -38.44 14.90
N GLY A 100 -5.97 -39.74 15.06
CA GLY A 100 -5.01 -40.65 15.70
C GLY A 100 -4.60 -40.19 17.11
N THR A 101 -3.29 -40.04 17.35
CA THR A 101 -2.72 -39.49 18.59
C THR A 101 -2.46 -37.97 18.50
N GLY A 102 -2.82 -37.33 17.40
CA GLY A 102 -2.59 -35.91 17.13
C GLY A 102 -3.81 -35.24 16.54
N ALA A 103 -3.61 -34.09 15.90
CA ALA A 103 -4.65 -33.33 15.24
C ALA A 103 -4.12 -32.69 13.94
N ALA A 104 -5.05 -32.43 13.00
CA ALA A 104 -4.80 -31.58 11.85
C ALA A 104 -5.16 -30.12 12.18
N THR A 105 -4.29 -29.20 11.80
CA THR A 105 -4.50 -27.76 11.93
C THR A 105 -4.37 -27.06 10.58
N TYR A 106 -5.14 -26.00 10.39
CA TYR A 106 -5.24 -25.28 9.14
C TYR A 106 -4.85 -23.83 9.31
N ALA A 107 -4.02 -23.30 8.42
CA ALA A 107 -3.63 -21.88 8.41
C ALA A 107 -3.47 -21.40 6.97
N GLY A 108 -4.11 -20.30 6.63
CA GLY A 108 -3.99 -19.63 5.35
C GLY A 108 -3.30 -18.29 5.49
N ARG A 109 -2.50 -17.95 4.50
CA ARG A 109 -1.90 -16.61 4.33
C ARG A 109 -2.09 -16.18 2.90
N TYR A 110 -2.34 -14.88 2.71
CA TYR A 110 -2.39 -14.30 1.38
C TYR A 110 -1.76 -12.91 1.36
N SER A 111 -1.33 -12.51 0.17
CA SER A 111 -0.96 -11.14 -0.14
C SER A 111 -1.63 -10.72 -1.44
N ARG A 112 -2.15 -9.50 -1.46
CA ARG A 112 -2.73 -8.88 -2.64
C ARG A 112 -1.77 -7.82 -3.18
N ILE A 113 -1.51 -7.85 -4.48
CA ILE A 113 -0.77 -6.83 -5.20
C ILE A 113 -1.60 -6.42 -6.41
N GLY A 114 -2.20 -5.25 -6.37
CA GLY A 114 -3.17 -4.82 -7.38
C GLY A 114 -4.37 -5.77 -7.44
N ARG A 115 -4.55 -6.44 -8.56
CA ARG A 115 -5.63 -7.43 -8.79
C ARG A 115 -5.21 -8.87 -8.51
N THR A 116 -3.95 -9.14 -8.23
CA THR A 116 -3.44 -10.50 -8.04
C THR A 116 -3.36 -10.85 -6.56
N ILE A 117 -3.95 -11.99 -6.20
CA ILE A 117 -3.82 -12.64 -4.89
C ILE A 117 -2.80 -13.77 -5.00
N PHE A 118 -1.79 -13.74 -4.16
CA PHE A 118 -0.90 -14.86 -3.88
C PHE A 118 -1.31 -15.48 -2.56
N TYR A 119 -1.50 -16.77 -2.51
CA TYR A 119 -1.93 -17.42 -1.27
C TYR A 119 -1.20 -18.73 -0.99
N THR A 120 -1.19 -19.10 0.27
CA THR A 120 -0.65 -20.37 0.76
C THR A 120 -1.56 -20.89 1.88
N VAL A 121 -2.00 -22.13 1.73
CA VAL A 121 -2.69 -22.90 2.77
C VAL A 121 -1.72 -23.93 3.32
N LYS A 122 -1.62 -23.99 4.63
CA LYS A 122 -0.83 -24.99 5.36
C LYS A 122 -1.76 -25.91 6.16
N ILE A 123 -1.66 -27.20 5.91
CA ILE A 123 -2.30 -28.25 6.70
C ILE A 123 -1.18 -28.93 7.47
N SER A 124 -1.19 -28.86 8.79
CA SER A 124 -0.19 -29.51 9.63
C SER A 124 -0.82 -30.61 10.44
N CYS A 125 -0.37 -31.84 10.23
CA CYS A 125 -0.73 -33.00 11.02
C CYS A 125 0.33 -33.22 12.12
N SER A 126 -0.11 -33.46 13.33
CA SER A 126 0.75 -33.83 14.45
C SER A 126 0.54 -35.30 14.84
N GLY A 127 1.54 -35.92 15.44
CA GLY A 127 1.48 -37.32 15.88
C GLY A 127 1.17 -38.26 14.71
N THR A 128 0.16 -39.08 14.84
CA THR A 128 -0.33 -40.01 13.80
C THR A 128 -1.59 -39.49 13.08
N ALA A 129 -1.89 -38.18 13.18
CA ALA A 129 -3.00 -37.61 12.44
C ALA A 129 -2.76 -37.74 10.92
N THR A 130 -3.78 -38.18 10.21
CA THR A 130 -3.75 -38.40 8.76
C THR A 130 -4.75 -37.47 8.11
N THR A 131 -4.35 -36.84 7.00
CA THR A 131 -5.27 -36.13 6.10
C THR A 131 -5.23 -36.79 4.72
N GLU A 132 -6.42 -36.89 4.11
CA GLU A 132 -6.55 -37.43 2.77
C GLU A 132 -7.42 -36.51 1.92
N SER A 133 -6.92 -36.15 0.75
CA SER A 133 -7.61 -35.36 -0.27
C SER A 133 -7.87 -36.22 -1.49
N THR A 134 -9.07 -36.06 -2.06
CA THR A 134 -9.44 -36.61 -3.35
C THR A 134 -9.59 -35.50 -4.37
N ALA A 135 -8.81 -35.58 -5.46
CA ALA A 135 -8.87 -34.58 -6.53
C ALA A 135 -10.27 -34.40 -7.11
N GLY A 136 -10.65 -33.16 -7.36
CA GLY A 136 -11.97 -32.80 -7.89
C GLY A 136 -13.15 -32.94 -6.91
N THR A 137 -12.88 -33.45 -5.67
CA THR A 137 -13.93 -33.63 -4.66
C THR A 137 -13.62 -32.85 -3.39
N THR A 138 -12.36 -32.91 -2.93
CA THR A 138 -11.89 -32.10 -1.78
C THR A 138 -11.61 -30.68 -2.25
N TYR A 139 -12.11 -29.69 -1.51
CA TYR A 139 -11.84 -28.28 -1.77
C TYR A 139 -11.75 -27.47 -0.48
N CYS A 140 -11.16 -26.30 -0.57
CA CYS A 140 -11.22 -25.28 0.48
C CYS A 140 -11.68 -23.94 -0.10
N ASP A 141 -12.20 -23.08 0.79
CA ASP A 141 -12.56 -21.71 0.49
C ASP A 141 -11.32 -20.85 0.19
N LEU A 142 -11.52 -19.80 -0.60
CA LEU A 142 -10.53 -18.78 -0.89
C LEU A 142 -10.64 -17.60 0.08
N PRO A 143 -9.55 -16.85 0.36
CA PRO A 143 -9.59 -15.68 1.23
C PRO A 143 -10.35 -14.49 0.63
N VAL A 144 -10.44 -14.43 -0.69
CA VAL A 144 -11.11 -13.38 -1.48
C VAL A 144 -11.69 -14.05 -2.72
N ALA A 145 -12.83 -13.57 -3.20
CA ALA A 145 -13.48 -14.10 -4.41
C ALA A 145 -12.56 -13.98 -5.64
N ALA A 146 -12.51 -15.02 -6.46
CA ALA A 146 -11.68 -15.09 -7.65
C ALA A 146 -12.41 -14.59 -8.89
N ALA A 147 -11.75 -13.83 -9.76
CA ALA A 147 -12.34 -13.35 -11.02
C ALA A 147 -12.22 -14.37 -12.15
N GLN A 148 -11.27 -15.29 -12.06
CA GLN A 148 -11.03 -16.32 -13.10
C GLN A 148 -10.44 -17.60 -12.50
N ASP A 149 -10.59 -18.70 -13.26
CA ASP A 149 -9.98 -19.98 -12.92
C ASP A 149 -8.46 -19.93 -13.07
N ASP A 150 -7.76 -20.67 -12.21
CA ASP A 150 -6.31 -20.80 -12.24
C ASP A 150 -5.87 -22.19 -11.75
N THR A 151 -4.60 -22.43 -11.71
CA THR A 151 -4.00 -23.67 -11.21
C THR A 151 -3.41 -23.48 -9.82
N VAL A 152 -3.46 -24.55 -9.02
CA VAL A 152 -2.86 -24.58 -7.69
C VAL A 152 -1.86 -25.71 -7.60
N THR A 153 -0.81 -25.52 -6.80
CA THR A 153 0.18 -26.54 -6.54
C THR A 153 0.03 -27.10 -5.14
N THR A 154 0.21 -28.40 -5.00
CA THR A 154 0.21 -29.10 -3.72
C THR A 154 1.58 -29.76 -3.51
N SER A 155 2.13 -29.61 -2.31
CA SER A 155 3.41 -30.20 -1.94
C SER A 155 3.38 -30.73 -0.50
N ASN A 156 4.19 -31.75 -0.25
CA ASN A 156 4.45 -32.24 1.10
C ASN A 156 5.75 -31.62 1.61
N LYS A 157 5.64 -30.72 2.58
CA LYS A 157 6.79 -30.03 3.17
C LYS A 157 7.70 -30.97 3.98
N THR A 158 7.13 -31.99 4.61
CA THR A 158 7.90 -32.92 5.46
C THR A 158 8.83 -33.79 4.61
N THR A 159 8.34 -34.28 3.48
CA THR A 159 9.12 -35.14 2.56
C THR A 159 9.83 -34.33 1.46
N LEU A 160 9.59 -33.02 1.38
CA LEU A 160 10.11 -32.11 0.34
C LEU A 160 9.74 -32.50 -1.09
N LEU A 161 8.57 -33.10 -1.25
CA LEU A 161 8.08 -33.58 -2.56
C LEU A 161 6.90 -32.75 -3.06
N GLY A 162 6.89 -32.42 -4.36
CA GLY A 162 5.71 -31.96 -5.05
C GLY A 162 4.71 -33.12 -5.18
N ILE A 163 3.45 -32.91 -4.86
CA ILE A 163 2.40 -33.91 -4.97
C ILE A 163 1.71 -33.81 -6.32
N GLY A 164 1.38 -32.58 -6.74
CA GLY A 164 0.71 -32.35 -8.02
C GLY A 164 0.09 -30.96 -8.14
N THR A 165 -0.68 -30.81 -9.22
CA THR A 165 -1.47 -29.60 -9.50
C THR A 165 -2.95 -29.89 -9.31
N GLY A 166 -3.66 -28.87 -8.90
CA GLY A 166 -5.12 -28.84 -8.81
C GLY A 166 -5.67 -27.63 -9.57
N LEU A 167 -6.93 -27.30 -9.33
CA LEU A 167 -7.65 -26.22 -10.00
C LEU A 167 -8.23 -25.24 -8.98
N LEU A 168 -8.31 -23.98 -9.38
CA LEU A 168 -9.08 -22.95 -8.73
C LEU A 168 -10.33 -22.69 -9.56
N ASP A 169 -11.49 -22.75 -8.93
CA ASP A 169 -12.81 -22.52 -9.52
C ASP A 169 -13.33 -21.15 -9.06
N SER A 170 -13.32 -20.19 -9.98
CA SER A 170 -13.78 -18.82 -9.73
C SER A 170 -15.30 -18.72 -9.62
N THR A 171 -16.04 -19.67 -10.18
CA THR A 171 -17.51 -19.65 -10.11
C THR A 171 -18.01 -19.91 -8.67
N ASN A 172 -17.28 -20.74 -7.93
CA ASN A 172 -17.65 -21.15 -6.57
C ASN A 172 -16.67 -20.64 -5.50
N ASP A 173 -15.66 -19.86 -5.87
CA ASP A 173 -14.58 -19.38 -4.97
C ASP A 173 -13.88 -20.51 -4.21
N ARG A 174 -13.51 -21.56 -4.92
CA ARG A 174 -12.95 -22.80 -4.36
C ARG A 174 -11.60 -23.16 -4.93
N CYS A 175 -10.76 -23.69 -4.05
CA CYS A 175 -9.50 -24.31 -4.42
C CYS A 175 -9.63 -25.83 -4.31
N TYR A 176 -9.48 -26.54 -5.42
CA TYR A 176 -9.44 -28.00 -5.52
C TYR A 176 -8.00 -28.47 -5.64
N PRO A 177 -7.36 -28.89 -4.54
CA PRO A 177 -5.98 -29.39 -4.59
C PRO A 177 -5.88 -30.76 -5.28
N SER A 178 -4.64 -31.21 -5.55
CA SER A 178 -4.40 -32.60 -5.97
C SER A 178 -4.69 -33.60 -4.85
N SER A 179 -4.80 -34.90 -5.19
CA SER A 179 -4.96 -35.96 -4.20
C SER A 179 -3.68 -36.16 -3.38
N TRP A 180 -3.84 -36.42 -2.08
CA TRP A 180 -2.77 -36.91 -1.19
C TRP A 180 -3.32 -37.80 -0.09
N VAL A 181 -2.43 -38.58 0.49
CA VAL A 181 -2.59 -39.19 1.80
C VAL A 181 -1.34 -38.86 2.59
N ALA A 182 -1.49 -38.23 3.77
CA ALA A 182 -0.36 -37.74 4.56
C ALA A 182 -0.60 -37.98 6.05
N THR A 183 0.33 -38.67 6.71
CA THR A 183 0.28 -39.01 8.14
C THR A 183 1.43 -38.34 8.87
N GLY A 184 1.14 -37.50 9.84
CA GLY A 184 2.16 -36.73 10.58
C GLY A 184 2.85 -35.63 9.76
N ASP A 185 2.40 -35.40 8.54
CA ASP A 185 3.05 -34.53 7.58
C ASP A 185 2.44 -33.12 7.53
N THR A 186 3.16 -32.21 6.91
CA THR A 186 2.67 -30.88 6.58
C THR A 186 2.47 -30.76 5.07
N ILE A 187 1.23 -30.49 4.67
CA ILE A 187 0.84 -30.23 3.29
C ILE A 187 0.76 -28.73 3.06
N ILE A 188 1.30 -28.28 1.94
CA ILE A 188 1.23 -26.90 1.45
C ILE A 188 0.47 -26.88 0.15
N ILE A 189 -0.57 -26.04 0.08
CA ILE A 189 -1.29 -25.71 -1.14
C ILE A 189 -1.00 -24.25 -1.42
N SER A 190 -0.53 -23.93 -2.61
CA SER A 190 -0.20 -22.55 -3.00
C SER A 190 -0.63 -22.25 -4.41
N GLY A 191 -0.98 -21.01 -4.65
CA GLY A 191 -1.41 -20.52 -5.94
C GLY A 191 -1.45 -19.00 -6.00
N LYS A 192 -1.89 -18.54 -7.16
CA LYS A 192 -2.22 -17.14 -7.39
C LYS A 192 -3.50 -17.09 -8.22
N TYR A 193 -4.22 -15.97 -8.14
CA TYR A 193 -5.41 -15.71 -8.96
C TYR A 193 -5.72 -14.22 -9.02
N GLU A 194 -6.55 -13.79 -9.94
CA GLU A 194 -7.03 -12.42 -10.05
C GLU A 194 -8.38 -12.22 -9.37
N VAL A 195 -8.60 -10.98 -8.88
CA VAL A 195 -9.82 -10.48 -8.21
C VAL A 195 -10.33 -9.22 -8.89
#